data_b083cadb8ff4755085e71d0eea91c8a1
#
_entry.id   b083cadb8ff4755085e71d0eea91c8a1
#
_cell.length_a   1.000
_cell.length_b   1.000
_cell.length_c   1.000
_cell.angle_alpha   90.00
_cell.angle_beta   90.00
_cell.angle_gamma   90.00
#
_symmetry.space_group_name_H-M   'P 1'
#
loop_
_entity.id
_entity.type
_entity.pdbx_description
1 polymer ?
#
loop_
_entity_poly.entity_id
_entity_poly.type
_entity_poly.pdbx_seq_one_letter_code
_entity_poly.pdbx_strand_id
1 'polypeptide(L)'
;MAKLYFSYAAMNAGKSTILLQASHNYQERGMHTLLLTARLDDRVGEGKIGSRIGLQAPALVFSQDTDMKTVIVAAHDQQPVDCVMVDEAQFLSDWQVWQLSRVADDLLIPVMCYGLRTDFQGNLFPGSARLLAIADVIREIRTICHCGSKATMVVRQDEQGVVIREGAQIEIGGNERYISLCRKHWCEAMDDGTG
;
A
#
# COMPACT_ATOMS: atom_id res chain seq x y z
N MET A 1 20.90 -6.23 -10.96
CA MET A 1 20.58 -6.33 -9.53
C MET A 1 19.10 -6.02 -9.38
N ALA A 2 18.34 -6.90 -8.74
CA ALA A 2 16.94 -6.64 -8.43
C ALA A 2 16.84 -5.48 -7.41
N LYS A 3 15.67 -4.88 -7.25
CA LYS A 3 15.47 -3.69 -6.42
C LYS A 3 14.21 -3.82 -5.59
N LEU A 4 14.22 -3.17 -4.43
CA LEU A 4 13.05 -2.89 -3.63
C LEU A 4 12.45 -1.55 -4.06
N TYR A 5 11.19 -1.57 -4.51
CA TYR A 5 10.44 -0.40 -4.93
C TYR A 5 9.36 -0.06 -3.91
N PHE A 6 9.17 1.22 -3.65
CA PHE A 6 8.02 1.71 -2.87
C PHE A 6 7.22 2.73 -3.67
N SER A 7 6.00 2.38 -4.03
CA SER A 7 5.03 3.25 -4.67
C SER A 7 3.98 3.67 -3.65
N TYR A 8 4.05 4.90 -3.17
CA TYR A 8 3.12 5.40 -2.16
C TYR A 8 2.13 6.41 -2.72
N ALA A 9 1.01 6.57 -2.02
CA ALA A 9 -0.01 7.57 -2.36
C ALA A 9 -0.83 7.97 -1.13
N ALA A 10 -1.67 8.98 -1.28
CA ALA A 10 -2.86 9.14 -0.47
C ALA A 10 -3.90 8.05 -0.80
N MET A 11 -4.97 7.95 -0.04
CA MET A 11 -6.06 7.01 -0.35
C MET A 11 -6.69 7.34 -1.71
N ASN A 12 -7.31 6.34 -2.32
CA ASN A 12 -8.07 6.50 -3.56
C ASN A 12 -7.26 6.96 -4.80
N ALA A 13 -5.93 6.79 -4.78
CA ALA A 13 -5.04 7.17 -5.88
C ALA A 13 -4.83 6.07 -6.93
N GLY A 14 -5.51 4.92 -6.82
CA GLY A 14 -5.40 3.83 -7.79
C GLY A 14 -4.20 2.90 -7.60
N LYS A 15 -3.63 2.79 -6.40
CA LYS A 15 -2.49 1.90 -6.09
C LYS A 15 -2.70 0.46 -6.57
N SER A 16 -3.79 -0.17 -6.12
CA SER A 16 -4.12 -1.56 -6.50
C SER A 16 -4.38 -1.71 -8.01
N THR A 17 -4.90 -0.68 -8.68
CA THR A 17 -5.05 -0.67 -10.14
C THR A 17 -3.69 -0.74 -10.84
N ILE A 18 -2.72 0.08 -10.40
CA ILE A 18 -1.37 0.12 -10.97
C ILE A 18 -0.62 -1.18 -10.68
N LEU A 19 -0.78 -1.74 -9.46
CA LEU A 19 -0.22 -3.04 -9.11
C LEU A 19 -0.76 -4.14 -10.05
N LEU A 20 -2.07 -4.24 -10.18
CA LEU A 20 -2.72 -5.26 -11.01
C LEU A 20 -2.36 -5.10 -12.50
N GLN A 21 -2.26 -3.87 -12.99
CA GLN A 21 -1.79 -3.60 -14.35
C GLN A 21 -0.32 -4.04 -14.53
N ALA A 22 0.54 -3.75 -13.56
CA ALA A 22 1.94 -4.20 -13.61
C ALA A 22 2.03 -5.73 -13.61
N SER A 23 1.27 -6.42 -12.73
CA SER A 23 1.21 -7.88 -12.71
C SER A 23 0.74 -8.45 -14.05
N HIS A 24 -0.31 -7.89 -14.63
CA HIS A 24 -0.81 -8.31 -15.95
C HIS A 24 0.27 -8.17 -17.04
N ASN A 25 1.01 -7.06 -17.05
CA ASN A 25 2.08 -6.84 -18.02
C ASN A 25 3.21 -7.90 -17.93
N TYR A 26 3.54 -8.37 -16.72
CA TYR A 26 4.47 -9.49 -16.53
C TYR A 26 3.89 -10.78 -17.10
N GLN A 27 2.62 -11.08 -16.79
CA GLN A 27 1.96 -12.31 -17.25
C GLN A 27 1.82 -12.37 -18.79
N GLU A 28 1.55 -11.26 -19.46
CA GLU A 28 1.54 -11.18 -20.92
C GLU A 28 2.90 -11.52 -21.56
N ARG A 29 3.98 -11.42 -20.80
CA ARG A 29 5.33 -11.81 -21.20
C ARG A 29 5.73 -13.22 -20.76
N GLY A 30 4.79 -14.00 -20.21
CA GLY A 30 5.04 -15.33 -19.68
C GLY A 30 5.78 -15.35 -18.34
N MET A 31 5.89 -14.20 -17.65
CA MET A 31 6.53 -14.07 -16.35
C MET A 31 5.50 -14.26 -15.21
N HIS A 32 5.94 -14.91 -14.13
CA HIS A 32 5.11 -15.19 -12.97
C HIS A 32 5.28 -14.13 -11.88
N THR A 33 4.17 -13.54 -11.44
CA THR A 33 4.14 -12.59 -10.33
C THR A 33 3.52 -13.19 -9.09
N LEU A 34 4.15 -12.99 -7.93
CA LEU A 34 3.59 -13.35 -6.63
C LEU A 34 2.96 -12.11 -6.00
N LEU A 35 1.64 -12.16 -5.81
CA LEU A 35 0.87 -11.07 -5.21
C LEU A 35 0.65 -11.35 -3.72
N LEU A 36 0.86 -10.34 -2.87
CA LEU A 36 0.60 -10.39 -1.43
C LEU A 36 -0.25 -9.19 -1.01
N THR A 37 -1.17 -9.41 -0.06
CA THR A 37 -2.00 -8.35 0.53
C THR A 37 -2.12 -8.52 2.03
N ALA A 38 -2.33 -7.42 2.76
CA ALA A 38 -2.51 -7.49 4.20
C ALA A 38 -3.85 -8.14 4.57
N ARG A 39 -3.85 -8.98 5.62
CA ARG A 39 -5.09 -9.60 6.15
C ARG A 39 -6.14 -8.57 6.57
N LEU A 40 -5.71 -7.37 6.95
CA LEU A 40 -6.60 -6.27 7.31
C LEU A 40 -7.39 -5.71 6.12
N ASP A 41 -7.05 -6.08 4.90
CA ASP A 41 -7.77 -5.67 3.69
C ASP A 41 -8.67 -6.81 3.19
N ASP A 42 -9.92 -6.82 3.63
CA ASP A 42 -10.95 -7.80 3.26
C ASP A 42 -12.01 -7.23 2.29
N ARG A 43 -11.81 -6.02 1.77
CA ARG A 43 -12.77 -5.25 0.94
C ARG A 43 -13.31 -6.01 -0.27
N VAL A 44 -12.54 -6.90 -0.85
CA VAL A 44 -12.93 -7.73 -2.01
C VAL A 44 -12.93 -9.22 -1.70
N GLY A 45 -12.88 -9.57 -0.41
CA GLY A 45 -12.78 -10.93 0.11
C GLY A 45 -11.33 -11.33 0.41
N GLU A 46 -11.18 -12.25 1.38
CA GLU A 46 -9.87 -12.73 1.81
C GLU A 46 -9.09 -13.36 0.64
N GLY A 47 -7.80 -13.06 0.56
CA GLY A 47 -6.92 -13.62 -0.46
C GLY A 47 -7.06 -13.04 -1.86
N LYS A 48 -7.56 -11.80 -1.96
CA LYS A 48 -7.67 -11.09 -3.24
C LYS A 48 -7.21 -9.65 -3.12
N ILE A 49 -6.55 -9.16 -4.16
CA ILE A 49 -6.35 -7.73 -4.40
C ILE A 49 -7.42 -7.25 -5.36
N GLY A 50 -8.09 -6.16 -5.02
CA GLY A 50 -9.11 -5.56 -5.87
C GLY A 50 -8.95 -4.07 -6.07
N SER A 51 -9.23 -3.61 -7.28
CA SER A 51 -9.26 -2.20 -7.61
C SER A 51 -10.70 -1.67 -7.67
N ARG A 52 -10.87 -0.36 -7.46
CA ARG A 52 -12.18 0.31 -7.56
C ARG A 52 -12.79 0.28 -8.97
N ILE A 53 -11.97 0.04 -9.99
CA ILE A 53 -12.43 -0.08 -11.38
C ILE A 53 -12.75 -1.53 -11.78
N GLY A 54 -12.83 -2.45 -10.79
CA GLY A 54 -13.29 -3.82 -10.98
C GLY A 54 -12.20 -4.84 -11.33
N LEU A 55 -10.91 -4.46 -11.42
CA LEU A 55 -9.83 -5.42 -11.57
C LEU A 55 -9.62 -6.20 -10.27
N GLN A 56 -9.40 -7.51 -10.38
CA GLN A 56 -9.14 -8.39 -9.24
C GLN A 56 -8.13 -9.46 -9.61
N ALA A 57 -7.32 -9.88 -8.62
CA ALA A 57 -6.45 -11.06 -8.74
C ALA A 57 -6.31 -11.76 -7.39
N PRO A 58 -6.10 -13.10 -7.38
CA PRO A 58 -5.77 -13.83 -6.17
C PRO A 58 -4.41 -13.38 -5.61
N ALA A 59 -4.31 -13.35 -4.29
CA ALA A 59 -3.10 -12.95 -3.58
C ALA A 59 -2.91 -13.78 -2.32
N LEU A 60 -1.67 -13.99 -1.90
CA LEU A 60 -1.37 -14.53 -0.57
C LEU A 60 -1.61 -13.45 0.49
N VAL A 61 -2.12 -13.87 1.63
CA VAL A 61 -2.43 -12.97 2.74
C VAL A 61 -1.28 -12.97 3.75
N PHE A 62 -0.83 -11.78 4.15
CA PHE A 62 0.14 -11.64 5.23
C PHE A 62 -0.48 -10.97 6.47
N SER A 63 0.02 -11.34 7.63
CA SER A 63 -0.25 -10.70 8.93
C SER A 63 1.07 -10.20 9.53
N GLN A 64 1.02 -9.57 10.71
CA GLN A 64 2.22 -9.10 11.42
C GLN A 64 3.22 -10.22 11.74
N ASP A 65 2.74 -11.47 11.91
CA ASP A 65 3.55 -12.64 12.26
C ASP A 65 4.06 -13.40 11.03
N THR A 66 3.70 -12.99 9.81
CA THR A 66 4.09 -13.70 8.58
C THR A 66 5.58 -13.50 8.29
N ASP A 67 6.32 -14.60 8.17
CA ASP A 67 7.68 -14.57 7.63
C ASP A 67 7.62 -14.43 6.11
N MET A 68 7.79 -13.19 5.63
CA MET A 68 7.68 -12.85 4.21
C MET A 68 8.70 -13.59 3.36
N LYS A 69 9.96 -13.72 3.84
CA LYS A 69 11.02 -14.41 3.08
C LYS A 69 10.69 -15.89 2.93
N THR A 70 10.27 -16.55 4.00
CA THR A 70 9.90 -17.98 3.98
C THR A 70 8.72 -18.24 3.04
N VAL A 71 7.68 -17.41 3.08
CA VAL A 71 6.51 -17.53 2.20
C VAL A 71 6.90 -17.36 0.73
N ILE A 72 7.73 -16.37 0.43
CA ILE A 72 8.17 -16.09 -0.95
C ILE A 72 9.09 -17.20 -1.47
N VAL A 73 10.03 -17.71 -0.67
CA VAL A 73 10.89 -18.84 -1.04
C VAL A 73 10.04 -20.07 -1.33
N ALA A 74 9.10 -20.42 -0.46
CA ALA A 74 8.22 -21.58 -0.65
C ALA A 74 7.38 -21.47 -1.94
N ALA A 75 6.92 -20.29 -2.28
CA ALA A 75 6.21 -20.05 -3.54
C ALA A 75 7.15 -20.15 -4.75
N HIS A 76 8.37 -19.60 -4.66
CA HIS A 76 9.38 -19.64 -5.71
C HIS A 76 9.85 -21.06 -6.01
N ASP A 77 9.99 -21.91 -4.97
CA ASP A 77 10.36 -23.32 -5.12
C ASP A 77 9.30 -24.15 -5.84
N GLN A 78 8.02 -23.76 -5.71
CA GLN A 78 6.92 -24.41 -6.43
C GLN A 78 6.83 -23.94 -7.88
N GLN A 79 6.96 -22.66 -8.10
CA GLN A 79 6.95 -22.02 -9.40
C GLN A 79 7.86 -20.78 -9.37
N PRO A 80 8.89 -20.71 -10.23
CA PRO A 80 9.77 -19.56 -10.29
C PRO A 80 9.00 -18.24 -10.35
N VAL A 81 9.31 -17.33 -9.41
CA VAL A 81 8.71 -16.00 -9.29
C VAL A 81 9.64 -14.97 -9.93
N ASP A 82 9.12 -14.19 -10.87
CA ASP A 82 9.86 -13.13 -11.58
C ASP A 82 9.71 -11.75 -10.92
N CYS A 83 8.63 -11.54 -10.15
CA CYS A 83 8.41 -10.32 -9.39
C CYS A 83 7.46 -10.58 -8.21
N VAL A 84 7.79 -10.02 -7.06
CA VAL A 84 6.90 -9.97 -5.88
C VAL A 84 6.22 -8.60 -5.84
N MET A 85 4.91 -8.57 -5.65
CA MET A 85 4.12 -7.35 -5.51
C MET A 85 3.30 -7.39 -4.23
N VAL A 86 3.44 -6.36 -3.39
CA VAL A 86 2.78 -6.26 -2.08
C VAL A 86 1.83 -5.09 -2.09
N ASP A 87 0.53 -5.35 -1.96
CA ASP A 87 -0.49 -4.32 -1.73
C ASP A 87 -0.66 -4.06 -0.24
N GLU A 88 -1.16 -2.86 0.09
CA GLU A 88 -1.35 -2.37 1.46
C GLU A 88 -0.06 -2.47 2.31
N ALA A 89 1.10 -2.19 1.69
CA ALA A 89 2.43 -2.35 2.26
C ALA A 89 2.69 -1.48 3.51
N GLN A 90 1.85 -0.47 3.79
CA GLN A 90 1.91 0.30 5.04
C GLN A 90 1.69 -0.58 6.28
N PHE A 91 1.01 -1.72 6.13
CA PHE A 91 0.75 -2.66 7.21
C PHE A 91 1.89 -3.66 7.46
N LEU A 92 2.96 -3.61 6.69
CA LEU A 92 4.18 -4.37 6.99
C LEU A 92 4.79 -3.89 8.29
N SER A 93 5.37 -4.82 9.04
CA SER A 93 6.28 -4.50 10.14
C SER A 93 7.67 -4.10 9.62
N ASP A 94 8.46 -3.50 10.48
CA ASP A 94 9.85 -3.10 10.19
C ASP A 94 10.69 -4.29 9.68
N TRP A 95 10.62 -5.43 10.37
CA TRP A 95 11.40 -6.61 10.00
C TRP A 95 10.91 -7.28 8.72
N GLN A 96 9.61 -7.22 8.41
CA GLN A 96 9.06 -7.72 7.15
C GLN A 96 9.60 -6.91 5.95
N VAL A 97 9.75 -5.60 6.10
CA VAL A 97 10.38 -4.78 5.06
C VAL A 97 11.85 -5.17 4.85
N TRP A 98 12.58 -5.46 5.93
CA TRP A 98 13.95 -6.00 5.83
C TRP A 98 13.98 -7.38 5.16
N GLN A 99 13.02 -8.26 5.42
CA GLN A 99 12.92 -9.54 4.71
C GLN A 99 12.68 -9.34 3.20
N LEU A 100 11.82 -8.41 2.83
CA LEU A 100 11.56 -8.08 1.41
C LEU A 100 12.81 -7.50 0.72
N SER A 101 13.61 -6.70 1.41
CA SER A 101 14.90 -6.25 0.85
C SER A 101 15.84 -7.43 0.61
N ARG A 102 15.88 -8.42 1.52
CA ARG A 102 16.66 -9.64 1.34
C ARG A 102 16.17 -10.51 0.19
N VAL A 103 14.87 -10.50 -0.10
CA VAL A 103 14.35 -11.16 -1.32
C VAL A 103 14.93 -10.51 -2.58
N ALA A 104 15.00 -9.19 -2.62
CA ALA A 104 15.61 -8.48 -3.75
C ALA A 104 17.12 -8.72 -3.85
N ASP A 105 17.83 -8.68 -2.72
CA ASP A 105 19.28 -8.80 -2.69
C ASP A 105 19.78 -10.23 -2.90
N ASP A 106 19.20 -11.20 -2.16
CA ASP A 106 19.70 -12.57 -2.10
C ASP A 106 19.12 -13.47 -3.21
N LEU A 107 17.82 -13.29 -3.53
CA LEU A 107 17.12 -14.11 -4.53
C LEU A 107 17.09 -13.44 -5.91
N LEU A 108 17.52 -12.19 -6.00
CA LEU A 108 17.49 -11.38 -7.23
C LEU A 108 16.07 -11.23 -7.83
N ILE A 109 15.05 -11.28 -6.99
CA ILE A 109 13.65 -11.10 -7.38
C ILE A 109 13.24 -9.65 -7.07
N PRO A 110 12.84 -8.83 -8.04
CA PRO A 110 12.34 -7.48 -7.76
C PRO A 110 11.09 -7.51 -6.88
N VAL A 111 11.04 -6.59 -5.89
CA VAL A 111 9.94 -6.47 -4.96
C VAL A 111 9.30 -5.08 -5.11
N MET A 112 8.02 -5.03 -5.45
CA MET A 112 7.25 -3.80 -5.62
C MET A 112 6.21 -3.66 -4.52
N CYS A 113 6.40 -2.71 -3.61
CA CYS A 113 5.49 -2.40 -2.51
C CYS A 113 4.60 -1.22 -2.87
N TYR A 114 3.29 -1.37 -2.65
CA TYR A 114 2.29 -0.32 -2.85
C TYR A 114 1.57 -0.05 -1.54
N GLY A 115 1.50 1.22 -1.12
CA GLY A 115 0.92 1.53 0.18
C GLY A 115 0.60 3.00 0.40
N LEU A 116 0.00 3.29 1.55
CA LEU A 116 -0.20 4.66 2.04
C LEU A 116 1.11 5.18 2.63
N ARG A 117 1.36 6.49 2.52
CA ARG A 117 2.47 7.12 3.22
C ARG A 117 2.14 7.37 4.68
N THR A 118 1.04 8.07 4.92
CA THR A 118 0.62 8.52 6.24
C THR A 118 -0.83 8.12 6.52
N ASP A 119 -1.17 8.08 7.81
CA ASP A 119 -2.54 7.98 8.29
C ASP A 119 -3.28 9.34 8.17
N PHE A 120 -4.51 9.41 8.66
CA PHE A 120 -5.34 10.60 8.64
C PHE A 120 -4.83 11.72 9.56
N GLN A 121 -4.02 11.39 10.57
CA GLN A 121 -3.39 12.34 11.50
C GLN A 121 -2.04 12.87 10.97
N GLY A 122 -1.58 12.38 9.82
CA GLY A 122 -0.30 12.77 9.21
C GLY A 122 0.90 11.98 9.71
N ASN A 123 0.71 10.95 10.54
CA ASN A 123 1.79 10.09 11.03
C ASN A 123 2.13 9.01 9.99
N LEU A 124 3.41 8.68 9.90
CA LEU A 124 3.86 7.56 9.06
C LEU A 124 3.36 6.22 9.64
N PHE A 125 2.94 5.32 8.75
CA PHE A 125 2.81 3.91 9.12
C PHE A 125 4.19 3.27 9.29
N PRO A 126 4.35 2.27 10.19
CA PRO A 126 5.65 1.63 10.41
C PRO A 126 6.27 1.05 9.14
N GLY A 127 5.51 0.30 8.35
CA GLY A 127 5.98 -0.26 7.08
C GLY A 127 6.38 0.82 6.08
N SER A 128 5.59 1.90 5.99
CA SER A 128 5.91 3.03 5.11
C SER A 128 7.14 3.80 5.55
N ALA A 129 7.34 3.99 6.85
CA ALA A 129 8.54 4.62 7.40
C ALA A 129 9.79 3.82 7.02
N ARG A 130 9.75 2.49 7.17
CA ARG A 130 10.88 1.63 6.81
C ARG A 130 11.10 1.60 5.29
N LEU A 131 10.04 1.47 4.49
CA LEU A 131 10.14 1.49 3.03
C LEU A 131 10.71 2.81 2.51
N LEU A 132 10.31 3.96 3.06
CA LEU A 132 10.88 5.27 2.72
C LEU A 132 12.37 5.36 3.05
N ALA A 133 12.82 4.65 4.08
CA ALA A 133 14.22 4.67 4.52
C ALA A 133 15.14 3.79 3.67
N ILE A 134 14.67 2.64 3.16
CA ILE A 134 15.56 1.64 2.56
C ILE A 134 15.22 1.22 1.13
N ALA A 135 14.07 1.63 0.57
CA ALA A 135 13.74 1.27 -0.80
C ALA A 135 14.71 1.92 -1.80
N ASP A 136 15.17 1.12 -2.79
CA ASP A 136 16.06 1.61 -3.85
C ASP A 136 15.37 2.62 -4.77
N VAL A 137 14.06 2.48 -4.95
CA VAL A 137 13.27 3.35 -5.82
C VAL A 137 11.98 3.73 -5.12
N ILE A 138 11.79 5.03 -4.91
CA ILE A 138 10.59 5.60 -4.29
C ILE A 138 9.81 6.36 -5.36
N ARG A 139 8.48 6.07 -5.46
CA ARG A 139 7.58 6.71 -6.42
C ARG A 139 6.32 7.20 -5.74
N GLU A 140 5.85 8.37 -6.13
CA GLU A 140 4.54 8.88 -5.70
C GLU A 140 3.50 8.63 -6.79
N ILE A 141 2.42 7.92 -6.43
CA ILE A 141 1.22 7.82 -7.26
C ILE A 141 0.34 9.02 -6.93
N ARG A 142 0.10 9.87 -7.91
CA ARG A 142 -0.57 11.15 -7.71
C ARG A 142 -2.10 11.00 -7.74
N THR A 143 -2.77 11.76 -6.86
CA THR A 143 -4.20 12.01 -6.93
C THR A 143 -4.47 13.49 -6.64
N ILE A 144 -5.70 13.94 -6.79
CA ILE A 144 -6.07 15.35 -6.73
C ILE A 144 -6.97 15.65 -5.52
N CYS A 145 -6.78 16.82 -4.94
CA CYS A 145 -7.67 17.45 -3.99
C CYS A 145 -8.86 18.10 -4.73
N HIS A 146 -9.96 18.38 -4.04
CA HIS A 146 -11.12 19.09 -4.62
C HIS A 146 -10.75 20.45 -5.25
N CYS A 147 -9.66 21.09 -4.82
CA CYS A 147 -9.18 22.35 -5.40
C CYS A 147 -8.30 22.15 -6.67
N GLY A 148 -8.15 20.94 -7.17
CA GLY A 148 -7.29 20.63 -8.33
C GLY A 148 -5.81 20.46 -8.00
N SER A 149 -5.35 20.83 -6.80
CA SER A 149 -3.96 20.63 -6.37
C SER A 149 -3.69 19.16 -6.06
N LYS A 150 -2.42 18.76 -6.10
CA LYS A 150 -1.98 17.42 -5.70
C LYS A 150 -2.44 17.09 -4.27
N ALA A 151 -3.14 15.98 -4.08
CA ALA A 151 -3.51 15.47 -2.77
C ALA A 151 -2.38 14.60 -2.21
N THR A 152 -1.92 14.94 -1.01
CA THR A 152 -0.81 14.26 -0.32
C THR A 152 -1.18 13.77 1.06
N MET A 153 -2.34 14.20 1.56
CA MET A 153 -2.88 13.93 2.89
C MET A 153 -4.25 13.28 2.78
N VAL A 154 -4.72 12.73 3.89
CA VAL A 154 -6.05 12.09 3.99
C VAL A 154 -6.70 12.57 5.28
N VAL A 155 -7.99 12.90 5.24
CA VAL A 155 -8.83 13.05 6.43
C VAL A 155 -9.77 11.86 6.53
N ARG A 156 -10.15 11.50 7.76
CA ARG A 156 -11.20 10.54 8.05
C ARG A 156 -12.45 11.28 8.51
N GLN A 157 -13.63 10.87 8.04
CA GLN A 157 -14.91 11.45 8.40
C GLN A 157 -15.81 10.37 9.01
N ASP A 158 -16.73 10.81 9.87
CA ASP A 158 -17.83 9.99 10.35
C ASP A 158 -18.96 9.87 9.30
N GLU A 159 -20.06 9.23 9.67
CA GLU A 159 -21.23 9.03 8.79
C GLU A 159 -21.96 10.36 8.48
N GLN A 160 -21.75 11.38 9.27
CA GLN A 160 -22.31 12.73 9.09
C GLN A 160 -21.37 13.64 8.29
N GLY A 161 -20.17 13.15 7.90
CA GLY A 161 -19.17 13.93 7.17
C GLY A 161 -18.31 14.83 8.06
N VAL A 162 -18.37 14.67 9.38
CA VAL A 162 -17.54 15.42 10.32
C VAL A 162 -16.13 14.81 10.38
N VAL A 163 -15.10 15.66 10.32
CA VAL A 163 -13.70 15.21 10.34
C VAL A 163 -13.35 14.67 11.72
N ILE A 164 -12.86 13.43 11.73
CA ILE A 164 -12.32 12.75 12.91
C ILE A 164 -10.85 13.13 13.05
N ARG A 165 -10.51 13.80 14.16
CA ARG A 165 -9.15 14.31 14.42
C ARG A 165 -8.32 13.38 15.27
N GLU A 166 -8.96 12.56 16.12
CA GLU A 166 -8.33 11.61 17.03
C GLU A 166 -8.90 10.22 16.85
N GLY A 167 -8.14 9.19 17.20
CA GLY A 167 -8.58 7.81 17.15
C GLY A 167 -7.50 6.84 16.68
N ALA A 168 -7.86 5.56 16.58
CA ALA A 168 -6.94 4.53 16.13
C ALA A 168 -6.43 4.81 14.70
N GLN A 169 -5.14 4.54 14.48
CA GLN A 169 -4.50 4.72 13.16
C GLN A 169 -5.21 3.92 12.06
N ILE A 170 -5.71 2.74 12.41
CA ILE A 170 -6.40 1.81 11.51
C ILE A 170 -7.84 1.65 11.99
N GLU A 171 -8.79 1.81 11.07
CA GLU A 171 -10.18 1.44 11.25
C GLU A 171 -10.59 0.58 10.04
N ILE A 172 -11.04 -0.65 10.31
CA ILE A 172 -11.46 -1.59 9.29
C ILE A 172 -12.82 -1.16 8.77
N GLY A 173 -12.93 -1.02 7.45
CA GLY A 173 -14.17 -0.65 6.76
C GLY A 173 -14.26 0.84 6.39
N GLY A 174 -15.06 1.14 5.37
CA GLY A 174 -15.46 2.50 5.03
C GLY A 174 -14.42 3.36 4.31
N ASN A 175 -13.86 2.88 3.19
CA ASN A 175 -13.06 3.75 2.30
C ASN A 175 -13.80 5.05 1.89
N GLU A 176 -15.11 5.05 1.97
CA GLU A 176 -15.98 6.20 1.70
C GLU A 176 -15.79 7.32 2.73
N ARG A 177 -15.28 6.97 3.91
CA ARG A 177 -15.00 7.91 5.01
C ARG A 177 -13.66 8.63 4.87
N TYR A 178 -12.84 8.30 3.87
CA TYR A 178 -11.51 8.88 3.68
C TYR A 178 -11.48 9.77 2.46
N ILE A 179 -11.11 11.05 2.66
CA ILE A 179 -10.99 12.05 1.60
C ILE A 179 -9.55 12.48 1.45
N SER A 180 -9.07 12.42 0.20
CA SER A 180 -7.71 12.86 -0.14
C SER A 180 -7.65 14.36 -0.35
N LEU A 181 -6.78 15.05 0.37
CA LEU A 181 -6.62 16.50 0.37
C LEU A 181 -5.18 16.93 0.10
N CYS A 182 -5.01 18.13 -0.44
CA CYS A 182 -3.72 18.80 -0.38
C CYS A 182 -3.41 19.20 1.07
N ARG A 183 -2.14 19.43 1.40
CA ARG A 183 -1.74 19.77 2.78
C ARG A 183 -2.49 20.99 3.34
N LYS A 184 -2.72 22.03 2.52
CA LYS A 184 -3.46 23.21 2.96
C LYS A 184 -4.86 22.85 3.46
N HIS A 185 -5.68 22.19 2.63
CA HIS A 185 -7.04 21.81 3.00
C HIS A 185 -7.09 20.73 4.10
N TRP A 186 -6.04 19.90 4.21
CA TRP A 186 -5.91 18.99 5.33
C TRP A 186 -5.68 19.73 6.65
N CYS A 187 -4.77 20.73 6.69
CA CYS A 187 -4.58 21.56 7.87
C CYS A 187 -5.88 22.27 8.25
N GLU A 188 -6.54 22.93 7.29
CA GLU A 188 -7.83 23.61 7.53
C GLU A 188 -8.91 22.67 8.07
N ALA A 189 -8.95 21.41 7.61
CA ALA A 189 -9.91 20.41 8.08
C ALA A 189 -9.57 19.83 9.47
N MET A 190 -8.26 19.76 9.80
CA MET A 190 -7.77 19.25 11.09
C MET A 190 -7.76 20.34 12.16
N ASP A 191 -7.74 21.63 11.81
CA ASP A 191 -7.86 22.73 12.76
C ASP A 191 -9.29 22.74 13.35
N ASP A 192 -9.39 22.86 14.67
CA ASP A 192 -10.66 22.92 15.40
C ASP A 192 -11.17 24.36 15.59
N GLY A 193 -10.53 25.33 14.93
CA GLY A 193 -10.90 26.76 15.02
C GLY A 193 -10.50 27.41 16.34
N THR A 194 -9.64 26.80 17.13
CA THR A 194 -9.10 27.32 18.40
C THR A 194 -7.71 27.94 18.27
N GLY A 195 -7.39 28.48 17.08
CA GLY A 195 -6.14 29.20 16.80
C GLY A 195 -6.35 30.72 16.79
#